data_30e31d0891a551f75e60be4f66a65d2e
#
_entry.id   30e31d0891a551f75e60be4f66a65d2e
#
_cell.length_a   1.000
_cell.length_b   1.000
_cell.length_c   1.000
_cell.angle_alpha   90.00
_cell.angle_beta   90.00
_cell.angle_gamma   90.00
#
_symmetry.space_group_name_H-M   'P 1'
#
loop_
_entity.id
_entity.type
_entity.pdbx_description
1 polymer ?
#
loop_
_entity_poly.entity_id
_entity_poly.type
_entity_poly.pdbx_seq_one_letter_code
_entity_poly.pdbx_strand_id
1 'polypeptide(L)'
;TMMFSGGFSGTYLLMDSQGLNFFLILAGVLGMNTLMLAVWLATLFLRVKVGRFFSSPATWFRGKDPVNQAVFRLYADEWRQPSARWIAGATSHSLWLCTLSGMLVSVLLLLLVRQYTFNWESTLLTNAASVRAVEMLAWLPSKLGFPVPDARAVVEGRLNGNIADARAWSGLLVGSIACYGILPRLLAWAVCKIFLKTSQSKLDLEKPYYQA
;
A
#
# COMPACT_ATOMS: atom_id res chain seq x y z
N THR A 1 13.41 -7.41 2.48
CA THR A 1 14.25 -6.43 3.24
C THR A 1 14.27 -5.06 2.57
N MET A 2 14.64 -4.92 1.28
CA MET A 2 14.73 -3.60 0.58
C MET A 2 13.45 -2.77 0.65
N MET A 3 12.27 -3.36 0.42
CA MET A 3 10.99 -2.62 0.47
C MET A 3 10.66 -2.12 1.87
N PHE A 4 10.94 -2.92 2.90
CA PHE A 4 10.78 -2.51 4.29
C PHE A 4 11.73 -1.36 4.64
N SER A 5 13.00 -1.48 4.31
CA SER A 5 14.00 -0.43 4.56
C SER A 5 13.68 0.85 3.80
N GLY A 6 13.20 0.75 2.55
CA GLY A 6 12.76 1.90 1.77
C GLY A 6 11.57 2.62 2.40
N GLY A 7 10.55 1.88 2.86
CA GLY A 7 9.42 2.44 3.58
C GLY A 7 9.83 3.11 4.89
N PHE A 8 10.68 2.44 5.67
CA PHE A 8 11.20 2.96 6.93
C PHE A 8 11.97 4.27 6.72
N SER A 9 12.99 4.26 5.85
CA SER A 9 13.85 5.43 5.61
C SER A 9 13.10 6.59 4.97
N GLY A 10 12.19 6.31 4.02
CA GLY A 10 11.39 7.34 3.38
C GLY A 10 10.47 8.06 4.37
N THR A 11 9.85 7.32 5.29
CA THR A 11 9.00 7.92 6.33
C THR A 11 9.83 8.67 7.36
N TYR A 12 10.99 8.13 7.75
CA TYR A 12 11.92 8.81 8.66
C TYR A 12 12.31 10.19 8.12
N LEU A 13 12.71 10.27 6.85
CA LEU A 13 13.08 11.54 6.20
C LEU A 13 11.89 12.51 6.08
N LEU A 14 10.69 12.00 5.83
CA LEU A 14 9.46 12.81 5.76
C LEU A 14 9.11 13.43 7.11
N MET A 15 9.37 12.73 8.21
CA MET A 15 9.00 13.15 9.57
C MET A 15 10.14 13.87 10.31
N ASP A 16 11.32 14.04 9.72
CA ASP A 16 12.46 14.69 10.40
C ASP A 16 12.33 16.21 10.49
N SER A 17 11.40 16.84 9.77
CA SER A 17 11.15 18.28 9.81
C SER A 17 10.26 18.67 11.00
N GLN A 18 10.57 19.80 11.64
CA GLN A 18 9.71 20.38 12.69
C GLN A 18 8.44 21.00 12.05
N GLY A 19 7.28 20.76 12.64
CA GLY A 19 6.01 21.29 12.13
C GLY A 19 5.44 20.49 10.97
N LEU A 20 5.08 19.23 11.24
CA LEU A 20 4.60 18.29 10.23
C LEU A 20 3.15 18.58 9.82
N ASN A 21 2.92 18.82 8.54
CA ASN A 21 1.56 18.86 8.01
C ASN A 21 0.98 17.44 7.97
N PHE A 22 -0.04 17.18 8.79
CA PHE A 22 -0.68 15.87 8.94
C PHE A 22 -1.15 15.28 7.61
N PHE A 23 -1.83 16.08 6.79
CA PHE A 23 -2.37 15.61 5.50
C PHE A 23 -1.27 15.32 4.49
N LEU A 24 -0.17 16.08 4.52
CA LEU A 24 0.97 15.85 3.62
C LEU A 24 1.67 14.52 3.95
N ILE A 25 1.88 14.23 5.23
CA ILE A 25 2.45 12.94 5.67
C ILE A 25 1.53 11.80 5.24
N LEU A 26 0.24 11.94 5.53
CA LEU A 26 -0.74 10.92 5.20
C LEU A 26 -0.81 10.67 3.68
N ALA A 27 -0.80 11.75 2.87
CA ALA A 27 -0.75 11.65 1.42
C ALA A 27 0.55 11.00 0.93
N GLY A 28 1.69 11.31 1.54
CA GLY A 28 2.98 10.68 1.22
C GLY A 28 3.00 9.18 1.52
N VAL A 29 2.46 8.78 2.68
CA VAL A 29 2.44 7.37 3.11
C VAL A 29 1.36 6.57 2.39
N LEU A 30 0.13 7.09 2.28
CA LEU A 30 -1.01 6.36 1.74
C LEU A 30 -1.29 6.63 0.26
N GLY A 31 -0.92 7.80 -0.28
CA GLY A 31 -1.34 8.25 -1.61
C GLY A 31 -0.93 7.28 -2.72
N MET A 32 0.36 7.00 -2.85
CA MET A 32 0.87 6.07 -3.87
C MET A 32 0.35 4.64 -3.63
N ASN A 33 0.26 4.23 -2.37
CA ASN A 33 -0.30 2.93 -2.01
C ASN A 33 -1.75 2.78 -2.46
N THR A 34 -2.58 3.77 -2.18
CA THR A 34 -4.01 3.78 -2.54
C THR A 34 -4.19 3.84 -4.05
N LEU A 35 -3.39 4.67 -4.75
CA LEU A 35 -3.40 4.74 -6.21
C LEU A 35 -3.08 3.39 -6.84
N MET A 36 -2.01 2.72 -6.40
CA MET A 36 -1.63 1.41 -6.91
C MET A 36 -2.67 0.32 -6.60
N LEU A 37 -3.35 0.40 -5.45
CA LEU A 37 -4.45 -0.49 -5.13
C LEU A 37 -5.64 -0.26 -6.07
N ALA A 38 -5.99 1.00 -6.32
CA ALA A 38 -7.07 1.37 -7.25
C ALA A 38 -6.77 0.91 -8.68
N VAL A 39 -5.53 1.10 -9.16
CA VAL A 39 -5.09 0.60 -10.48
C VAL A 39 -5.23 -0.92 -10.55
N TRP A 40 -4.80 -1.65 -9.52
CA TRP A 40 -4.95 -3.10 -9.49
C TRP A 40 -6.42 -3.53 -9.52
N LEU A 41 -7.28 -2.92 -8.72
CA LEU A 41 -8.74 -3.15 -8.77
C LEU A 41 -9.31 -2.85 -10.15
N ALA A 42 -8.92 -1.74 -10.77
CA ALA A 42 -9.35 -1.40 -12.12
C ALA A 42 -8.95 -2.48 -13.15
N THR A 43 -7.74 -3.06 -13.05
CA THR A 43 -7.33 -4.17 -13.93
C THR A 43 -8.21 -5.41 -13.77
N LEU A 44 -8.73 -5.68 -12.57
CA LEU A 44 -9.67 -6.79 -12.35
C LEU A 44 -11.02 -6.52 -12.99
N PHE A 45 -11.60 -5.32 -12.79
CA PHE A 45 -12.91 -4.94 -13.35
C PHE A 45 -12.86 -4.84 -14.87
N LEU A 46 -11.84 -4.22 -15.43
CA LEU A 46 -11.66 -4.05 -16.88
C LEU A 46 -11.17 -5.32 -17.58
N ARG A 47 -10.93 -6.42 -16.84
CA ARG A 47 -10.42 -7.69 -17.34
C ARG A 47 -9.18 -7.53 -18.22
N VAL A 48 -8.30 -6.57 -17.89
CA VAL A 48 -7.07 -6.31 -18.63
C VAL A 48 -6.20 -7.56 -18.61
N LYS A 49 -5.72 -7.98 -19.78
CA LYS A 49 -4.79 -9.11 -19.94
C LYS A 49 -3.39 -8.66 -19.50
N VAL A 50 -3.17 -8.61 -18.19
CA VAL A 50 -1.92 -8.16 -17.54
C VAL A 50 -0.71 -8.94 -18.07
N GLY A 51 -0.89 -10.22 -18.42
CA GLY A 51 0.17 -11.05 -18.98
C GLY A 51 0.79 -10.50 -20.27
N ARG A 52 0.02 -9.77 -21.08
CA ARG A 52 0.55 -9.15 -22.32
C ARG A 52 1.54 -8.02 -22.01
N PHE A 53 1.34 -7.29 -20.90
CA PHE A 53 2.24 -6.23 -20.47
C PHE A 53 3.56 -6.79 -19.89
N PHE A 54 3.49 -7.85 -19.10
CA PHE A 54 4.68 -8.49 -18.51
C PHE A 54 5.45 -9.42 -19.48
N SER A 55 4.81 -9.91 -20.52
CA SER A 55 5.49 -10.69 -21.57
C SER A 55 6.25 -9.83 -22.58
N SER A 56 5.96 -8.53 -22.68
CA SER A 56 6.60 -7.60 -23.60
C SER A 56 8.10 -7.38 -23.33
N PRO A 57 8.59 -7.23 -22.08
CA PRO A 57 10.03 -7.11 -21.81
C PRO A 57 10.84 -8.34 -22.22
N ALA A 58 10.24 -9.54 -22.19
CA ALA A 58 10.91 -10.77 -22.62
C ALA A 58 11.36 -10.73 -24.09
N THR A 59 10.70 -9.91 -24.93
CA THR A 59 11.10 -9.74 -26.34
C THR A 59 12.33 -8.83 -26.50
N TRP A 60 12.61 -7.95 -25.53
CA TRP A 60 13.76 -7.03 -25.55
C TRP A 60 15.07 -7.73 -25.16
N PHE A 61 15.00 -8.75 -24.28
CA PHE A 61 16.16 -9.52 -23.83
C PHE A 61 16.38 -10.81 -24.63
N ARG A 62 15.93 -10.87 -25.87
CA ARG A 62 16.05 -12.03 -26.74
C ARG A 62 17.53 -12.23 -27.14
N GLY A 63 18.29 -12.85 -26.24
CA GLY A 63 19.65 -13.30 -26.52
C GLY A 63 19.67 -14.30 -27.70
N LYS A 64 20.79 -14.38 -28.42
CA LYS A 64 20.96 -15.31 -29.54
C LYS A 64 21.10 -16.78 -29.09
N ASP A 65 21.27 -17.02 -27.81
CA ASP A 65 21.45 -18.35 -27.20
C ASP A 65 20.10 -19.11 -27.14
N PRO A 66 20.03 -20.34 -27.70
CA PRO A 66 18.83 -21.17 -27.73
C PRO A 66 18.30 -21.51 -26.32
N VAL A 67 19.16 -21.65 -25.33
CA VAL A 67 18.76 -21.89 -23.92
C VAL A 67 18.01 -20.69 -23.36
N ASN A 68 18.56 -19.48 -23.55
CA ASN A 68 17.89 -18.25 -23.13
C ASN A 68 16.54 -18.07 -23.83
N GLN A 69 16.44 -18.40 -25.11
CA GLN A 69 15.19 -18.34 -25.85
C GLN A 69 14.14 -19.32 -25.30
N ALA A 70 14.53 -20.52 -24.91
CA ALA A 70 13.63 -21.52 -24.31
C ALA A 70 13.12 -21.04 -22.94
N VAL A 71 14.00 -20.52 -22.08
CA VAL A 71 13.64 -19.94 -20.78
C VAL A 71 12.68 -18.77 -20.95
N PHE A 72 12.91 -17.87 -21.91
CA PHE A 72 12.01 -16.74 -22.18
C PHE A 72 10.65 -17.17 -22.72
N ARG A 73 10.59 -18.24 -23.53
CA ARG A 73 9.30 -18.79 -24.00
C ARG A 73 8.51 -19.35 -22.84
N LEU A 74 9.12 -20.17 -21.98
CA LEU A 74 8.48 -20.71 -20.79
C LEU A 74 7.96 -19.60 -19.86
N TYR A 75 8.78 -18.58 -19.63
CA TYR A 75 8.38 -17.40 -18.85
C TYR A 75 7.19 -16.67 -19.49
N ALA A 76 7.23 -16.42 -20.79
CA ALA A 76 6.14 -15.73 -21.49
C ALA A 76 4.85 -16.55 -21.49
N ASP A 77 4.93 -17.88 -21.59
CA ASP A 77 3.76 -18.77 -21.55
C ASP A 77 3.14 -18.81 -20.15
N GLU A 78 3.96 -18.81 -19.09
CA GLU A 78 3.46 -18.70 -17.72
C GLU A 78 2.68 -17.39 -17.49
N TRP A 79 3.20 -16.26 -18.01
CA TRP A 79 2.52 -14.96 -17.89
C TRP A 79 1.28 -14.79 -18.78
N ARG A 80 1.06 -15.69 -19.74
CA ARG A 80 -0.17 -15.76 -20.55
C ARG A 80 -1.29 -16.53 -19.86
N GLN A 81 -0.98 -17.30 -18.82
CA GLN A 81 -1.98 -18.06 -18.08
C GLN A 81 -2.94 -17.16 -17.30
N PRO A 82 -4.18 -17.58 -17.06
CA PRO A 82 -5.14 -16.85 -16.24
C PRO A 82 -4.66 -16.62 -14.78
N SER A 83 -3.76 -17.48 -14.28
CA SER A 83 -3.14 -17.38 -12.96
C SER A 83 -2.15 -16.21 -12.84
N ALA A 84 -1.54 -15.76 -13.93
CA ALA A 84 -0.51 -14.74 -13.92
C ALA A 84 -0.93 -13.43 -13.24
N ARG A 85 -2.16 -12.98 -13.44
CA ARG A 85 -2.72 -11.79 -12.76
C ARG A 85 -2.74 -11.92 -11.24
N TRP A 86 -3.00 -13.13 -10.74
CA TRP A 86 -3.04 -13.40 -9.30
C TRP A 86 -1.65 -13.51 -8.71
N ILE A 87 -0.68 -14.06 -9.46
CA ILE A 87 0.74 -14.09 -9.09
C ILE A 87 1.26 -12.66 -8.99
N ALA A 88 1.05 -11.86 -10.03
CA ALA A 88 1.46 -10.45 -10.05
C ALA A 88 0.80 -9.66 -8.90
N GLY A 89 -0.49 -9.87 -8.67
CA GLY A 89 -1.23 -9.26 -7.56
C GLY A 89 -0.65 -9.66 -6.21
N ALA A 90 -0.49 -10.96 -5.94
CA ALA A 90 0.06 -11.46 -4.68
C ALA A 90 1.47 -10.90 -4.41
N THR A 91 2.34 -10.88 -5.41
CA THR A 91 3.70 -10.33 -5.31
C THR A 91 3.65 -8.83 -5.04
N SER A 92 2.87 -8.07 -5.81
CA SER A 92 2.73 -6.63 -5.62
C SER A 92 2.20 -6.28 -4.22
N HIS A 93 1.15 -6.97 -3.75
CA HIS A 93 0.60 -6.72 -2.42
C HIS A 93 1.58 -7.11 -1.31
N SER A 94 2.37 -8.18 -1.47
CA SER A 94 3.43 -8.54 -0.52
C SER A 94 4.50 -7.44 -0.42
N LEU A 95 4.94 -6.88 -1.55
CA LEU A 95 5.91 -5.78 -1.58
C LEU A 95 5.37 -4.53 -0.87
N TRP A 96 4.12 -4.15 -1.16
CA TRP A 96 3.47 -3.02 -0.50
C TRP A 96 3.24 -3.25 0.99
N LEU A 97 2.89 -4.47 1.42
CA LEU A 97 2.77 -4.79 2.84
C LEU A 97 4.10 -4.63 3.57
N CYS A 98 5.22 -5.09 2.97
CA CYS A 98 6.55 -4.87 3.52
C CYS A 98 6.88 -3.37 3.62
N THR A 99 6.58 -2.58 2.59
CA THR A 99 6.81 -1.12 2.60
C THR A 99 5.98 -0.44 3.69
N LEU A 100 4.68 -0.69 3.75
CA LEU A 100 3.77 -0.11 4.75
C LEU A 100 4.13 -0.53 6.18
N SER A 101 4.58 -1.77 6.37
CA SER A 101 5.09 -2.21 7.68
C SER A 101 6.34 -1.44 8.09
N GLY A 102 7.25 -1.18 7.15
CA GLY A 102 8.42 -0.33 7.40
C GLY A 102 8.04 1.11 7.74
N MET A 103 7.10 1.68 7.00
CA MET A 103 6.54 3.02 7.28
C MET A 103 5.90 3.09 8.67
N LEU A 104 5.05 2.11 9.01
CA LEU A 104 4.40 2.05 10.32
C LEU A 104 5.39 1.94 11.46
N VAL A 105 6.41 1.08 11.34
CA VAL A 105 7.46 0.93 12.34
C VAL A 105 8.25 2.24 12.49
N SER A 106 8.58 2.92 11.39
CA SER A 106 9.23 4.23 11.43
C SER A 106 8.40 5.27 12.16
N VAL A 107 7.10 5.38 11.84
CA VAL A 107 6.17 6.28 12.52
C VAL A 107 6.12 5.98 14.02
N LEU A 108 5.94 4.72 14.40
CA LEU A 108 5.86 4.32 15.81
C LEU A 108 7.15 4.65 16.57
N LEU A 109 8.32 4.35 16.01
CA LEU A 109 9.59 4.65 16.65
C LEU A 109 9.81 6.15 16.82
N LEU A 110 9.48 6.94 15.79
CA LEU A 110 9.60 8.40 15.87
C LEU A 110 8.64 8.99 16.90
N LEU A 111 7.39 8.52 16.96
CA LEU A 111 6.42 8.95 17.97
C LEU A 111 6.78 8.53 19.39
N LEU A 112 7.56 7.45 19.56
CA LEU A 112 8.08 7.03 20.88
C LEU A 112 9.24 7.91 21.37
N VAL A 113 10.08 8.40 20.45
CA VAL A 113 11.32 9.11 20.79
C VAL A 113 11.16 10.63 20.76
N ARG A 114 10.25 11.14 19.91
CA ARG A 114 10.06 12.58 19.70
C ARG A 114 8.61 12.99 19.97
N GLN A 115 8.44 14.16 20.57
CA GLN A 115 7.15 14.85 20.59
C GLN A 115 6.99 15.65 19.29
N TYR A 116 5.97 15.32 18.53
CA TYR A 116 5.64 16.04 17.30
C TYR A 116 4.48 17.01 17.53
N THR A 117 4.61 18.21 16.95
CA THR A 117 3.51 19.13 16.75
C THR A 117 2.95 18.91 15.35
N PHE A 118 1.72 18.43 15.25
CA PHE A 118 1.04 18.29 13.97
C PHE A 118 0.40 19.61 13.58
N ASN A 119 0.60 20.01 12.33
CA ASN A 119 0.00 21.17 11.72
C ASN A 119 -0.85 20.70 10.53
N TRP A 120 -1.95 21.39 10.24
CA TRP A 120 -2.78 21.07 9.08
C TRP A 120 -3.23 22.33 8.32
N GLU A 121 -2.63 23.49 8.57
CA GLU A 121 -2.96 24.75 7.90
C GLU A 121 -3.07 24.55 6.39
N SER A 122 -4.22 24.90 5.83
CA SER A 122 -4.49 24.87 4.41
C SER A 122 -5.13 26.19 3.99
N THR A 123 -4.64 26.74 2.88
CA THR A 123 -5.19 27.96 2.28
C THR A 123 -6.53 27.70 1.56
N LEU A 124 -6.79 26.45 1.18
CA LEU A 124 -7.94 26.09 0.35
C LEU A 124 -9.08 25.42 1.14
N LEU A 125 -8.78 24.81 2.28
CA LEU A 125 -9.77 24.09 3.08
C LEU A 125 -10.38 25.02 4.12
N THR A 126 -11.71 25.12 4.11
CA THR A 126 -12.46 25.77 5.20
C THR A 126 -12.43 24.89 6.46
N ASN A 127 -12.61 25.49 7.65
CA ASN A 127 -12.66 24.74 8.92
C ASN A 127 -13.68 23.60 8.87
N ALA A 128 -14.86 23.84 8.30
CA ALA A 128 -15.90 22.83 8.17
C ALA A 128 -15.49 21.66 7.26
N ALA A 129 -14.78 21.95 6.17
CA ALA A 129 -14.26 20.92 5.25
C ALA A 129 -13.17 20.08 5.90
N SER A 130 -12.30 20.70 6.70
CA SER A 130 -11.24 20.03 7.45
C SER A 130 -11.80 19.10 8.51
N VAL A 131 -12.80 19.55 9.29
CA VAL A 131 -13.48 18.72 10.28
C VAL A 131 -14.11 17.48 9.61
N ARG A 132 -14.84 17.68 8.51
CA ARG A 132 -15.44 16.55 7.77
C ARG A 132 -14.41 15.58 7.22
N ALA A 133 -13.30 16.08 6.70
CA ALA A 133 -12.21 15.22 6.18
C ALA A 133 -11.61 14.36 7.29
N VAL A 134 -11.37 14.95 8.47
CA VAL A 134 -10.86 14.21 9.63
C VAL A 134 -11.90 13.24 10.17
N GLU A 135 -13.17 13.60 10.26
CA GLU A 135 -14.25 12.69 10.68
C GLU A 135 -14.37 11.47 9.74
N MET A 136 -14.32 11.69 8.42
CA MET A 136 -14.33 10.59 7.45
C MET A 136 -13.11 9.69 7.62
N LEU A 137 -11.93 10.27 7.82
CA LEU A 137 -10.70 9.54 8.02
C LEU A 137 -10.68 8.79 9.35
N ALA A 138 -11.27 9.36 10.40
CA ALA A 138 -11.35 8.81 11.75
C ALA A 138 -12.40 7.70 11.89
N TRP A 139 -13.32 7.57 10.92
CA TRP A 139 -14.47 6.66 11.04
C TRP A 139 -14.09 5.20 11.31
N LEU A 140 -13.13 4.64 10.58
CA LEU A 140 -12.70 3.25 10.80
C LEU A 140 -11.70 3.11 11.95
N PRO A 141 -10.66 3.96 12.07
CA PRO A 141 -9.74 3.93 13.20
C PRO A 141 -10.44 4.06 14.56
N SER A 142 -11.42 4.95 14.71
CA SER A 142 -12.14 5.13 15.96
C SER A 142 -12.91 3.87 16.40
N LYS A 143 -13.49 3.14 15.45
CA LYS A 143 -14.17 1.86 15.72
C LYS A 143 -13.23 0.75 16.17
N LEU A 144 -11.96 0.84 15.80
CA LEU A 144 -10.92 -0.09 16.22
C LEU A 144 -10.19 0.36 17.50
N GLY A 145 -10.66 1.43 18.15
CA GLY A 145 -10.14 1.91 19.42
C GLY A 145 -8.91 2.81 19.33
N PHE A 146 -8.56 3.30 18.14
CA PHE A 146 -7.51 4.30 18.00
C PHE A 146 -8.00 5.66 18.52
N PRO A 147 -7.18 6.40 19.30
CA PRO A 147 -7.52 7.77 19.67
C PRO A 147 -7.57 8.65 18.43
N VAL A 148 -8.59 9.50 18.33
CA VAL A 148 -8.82 10.40 17.21
C VAL A 148 -9.11 11.80 17.72
N PRO A 149 -8.67 12.87 16.99
CA PRO A 149 -8.94 14.24 17.39
C PRO A 149 -10.43 14.58 17.27
N ASP A 150 -10.91 15.40 18.18
CA ASP A 150 -12.27 15.95 18.14
C ASP A 150 -12.34 17.17 17.18
N ALA A 151 -13.57 17.66 16.95
CA ALA A 151 -13.80 18.80 16.06
C ALA A 151 -13.08 20.08 16.54
N ARG A 152 -12.92 20.25 17.88
CA ARG A 152 -12.22 21.40 18.45
C ARG A 152 -10.73 21.37 18.12
N ALA A 153 -10.08 20.21 18.35
CA ALA A 153 -8.67 20.02 18.01
C ALA A 153 -8.39 20.20 16.53
N VAL A 154 -9.35 19.88 15.66
CA VAL A 154 -9.24 20.13 14.23
C VAL A 154 -9.34 21.62 13.90
N VAL A 155 -10.25 22.38 14.52
CA VAL A 155 -10.44 23.83 14.23
C VAL A 155 -9.26 24.66 14.74
N GLU A 156 -8.68 24.32 15.88
CA GLU A 156 -7.52 25.02 16.44
C GLU A 156 -6.26 24.89 15.56
N GLY A 157 -6.22 23.91 14.66
CA GLY A 157 -5.21 23.78 13.60
C GLY A 157 -3.78 23.50 14.04
N ARG A 158 -3.49 23.75 15.31
CA ARG A 158 -2.18 23.52 15.93
C ARG A 158 -2.34 22.85 17.28
N LEU A 159 -1.49 21.90 17.55
CA LEU A 159 -1.36 21.34 18.89
C LEU A 159 -0.68 22.37 19.80
N ASN A 160 -1.46 23.01 20.65
CA ASN A 160 -0.97 24.00 21.63
C ASN A 160 -0.21 23.33 22.80
N GLY A 161 0.65 22.36 22.50
CA GLY A 161 1.42 21.63 23.52
C GLY A 161 0.57 20.69 24.40
N ASN A 162 -0.71 20.50 24.09
CA ASN A 162 -1.57 19.60 24.82
C ASN A 162 -1.26 18.14 24.46
N ILE A 163 -0.79 17.37 25.43
CA ILE A 163 -0.42 15.95 25.25
C ILE A 163 -1.62 15.11 24.76
N ALA A 164 -2.83 15.45 25.18
CA ALA A 164 -4.04 14.72 24.76
C ALA A 164 -4.27 14.87 23.25
N ASP A 165 -4.11 16.07 22.71
CA ASP A 165 -4.29 16.33 21.28
C ASP A 165 -3.18 15.67 20.44
N ALA A 166 -1.92 15.73 20.91
CA ALA A 166 -0.80 15.05 20.26
C ALA A 166 -1.05 13.53 20.15
N ARG A 167 -1.61 12.93 21.21
CA ARG A 167 -1.96 11.52 21.25
C ARG A 167 -3.09 11.18 20.27
N ALA A 168 -4.08 12.03 20.16
CA ALA A 168 -5.22 11.86 19.26
C ALA A 168 -4.78 11.93 17.78
N TRP A 169 -3.96 12.92 17.41
CA TRP A 169 -3.40 13.02 16.06
C TRP A 169 -2.45 11.87 15.70
N SER A 170 -1.60 11.47 16.65
CA SER A 170 -0.72 10.30 16.45
C SER A 170 -1.54 9.02 16.30
N GLY A 171 -2.58 8.85 17.08
CA GLY A 171 -3.51 7.72 16.99
C GLY A 171 -4.23 7.67 15.66
N LEU A 172 -4.71 8.81 15.16
CA LEU A 172 -5.32 8.92 13.84
C LEU A 172 -4.31 8.58 12.72
N LEU A 173 -3.06 9.02 12.82
CA LEU A 173 -2.02 8.71 11.83
C LEU A 173 -1.74 7.20 11.77
N VAL A 174 -1.45 6.59 12.92
CA VAL A 174 -1.19 5.14 13.04
C VAL A 174 -2.42 4.33 12.61
N GLY A 175 -3.61 4.72 13.08
CA GLY A 175 -4.87 4.09 12.73
C GLY A 175 -5.15 4.17 11.23
N SER A 176 -4.88 5.31 10.59
CA SER A 176 -5.08 5.49 9.15
C SER A 176 -4.13 4.60 8.32
N ILE A 177 -2.86 4.49 8.72
CA ILE A 177 -1.91 3.59 8.05
C ILE A 177 -2.36 2.13 8.20
N ALA A 178 -2.80 1.72 9.38
CA ALA A 178 -3.28 0.37 9.64
C ALA A 178 -4.57 0.07 8.86
N CYS A 179 -5.58 0.95 8.98
CA CYS A 179 -6.93 0.72 8.44
C CYS A 179 -7.03 0.92 6.92
N TYR A 180 -6.37 1.95 6.38
CA TYR A 180 -6.49 2.31 4.96
C TYR A 180 -5.28 1.89 4.13
N GLY A 181 -4.13 1.62 4.76
CA GLY A 181 -2.94 1.10 4.11
C GLY A 181 -2.85 -0.42 4.18
N ILE A 182 -2.63 -0.94 5.39
CA ILE A 182 -2.29 -2.35 5.60
C ILE A 182 -3.50 -3.26 5.40
N LEU A 183 -4.64 -2.96 6.01
CA LEU A 183 -5.82 -3.82 5.97
C LEU A 183 -6.32 -4.11 4.55
N PRO A 184 -6.54 -3.12 3.65
CA PRO A 184 -6.98 -3.40 2.29
C PRO A 184 -5.96 -4.21 1.49
N ARG A 185 -4.67 -4.01 1.74
CA ARG A 185 -3.59 -4.79 1.11
C ARG A 185 -3.56 -6.23 1.58
N LEU A 186 -3.77 -6.48 2.87
CA LEU A 186 -3.90 -7.82 3.42
C LEU A 186 -5.08 -8.57 2.80
N LEU A 187 -6.23 -7.91 2.68
CA LEU A 187 -7.42 -8.49 2.06
C LEU A 187 -7.15 -8.81 0.58
N ALA A 188 -6.59 -7.87 -0.17
CA ALA A 188 -6.25 -8.08 -1.59
C ALA A 188 -5.22 -9.22 -1.76
N TRP A 189 -4.22 -9.29 -0.90
CA TRP A 189 -3.23 -10.36 -0.88
C TRP A 189 -3.87 -11.72 -0.59
N ALA A 190 -4.74 -11.80 0.42
CA ALA A 190 -5.46 -13.02 0.77
C ALA A 190 -6.35 -13.51 -0.39
N VAL A 191 -7.07 -12.59 -1.04
CA VAL A 191 -7.86 -12.90 -2.24
C VAL A 191 -6.97 -13.48 -3.34
N CYS A 192 -5.83 -12.85 -3.65
CA CYS A 192 -4.89 -13.38 -4.64
C CYS A 192 -4.42 -14.79 -4.29
N LYS A 193 -4.07 -15.05 -3.01
CA LYS A 193 -3.63 -16.37 -2.55
C LYS A 193 -4.71 -17.44 -2.67
N ILE A 194 -5.95 -17.12 -2.34
CA ILE A 194 -7.10 -18.04 -2.47
C ILE A 194 -7.29 -18.44 -3.94
N PHE A 195 -7.31 -17.44 -4.85
CA PHE A 195 -7.47 -17.73 -6.28
C PHE A 195 -6.29 -18.48 -6.89
N LEU A 196 -5.07 -18.24 -6.45
CA LEU A 196 -3.90 -19.01 -6.87
C LEU A 196 -4.03 -20.46 -6.44
N LYS A 197 -4.39 -20.75 -5.19
CA LYS A 197 -4.57 -22.11 -4.69
C LYS A 197 -5.64 -22.86 -5.49
N THR A 198 -6.75 -22.21 -5.79
CA THR A 198 -7.85 -22.80 -6.58
C THR A 198 -7.44 -23.03 -8.05
N SER A 199 -6.60 -22.14 -8.62
CA SER A 199 -6.11 -22.28 -10.00
C SER A 199 -5.08 -23.39 -10.15
N GLN A 200 -4.22 -23.60 -9.15
CA GLN A 200 -3.16 -24.63 -9.17
C GLN A 200 -3.70 -26.05 -8.98
N SER A 201 -4.92 -26.22 -8.49
CA SER A 201 -5.50 -27.57 -8.31
C SER A 201 -5.90 -28.27 -9.61
N LYS A 202 -5.82 -27.58 -10.76
CA LYS A 202 -6.03 -28.16 -12.10
C LYS A 202 -4.69 -28.33 -12.81
N LEU A 203 -3.90 -29.32 -12.39
CA LEU A 203 -2.79 -29.83 -13.18
C LEU A 203 -3.38 -30.47 -14.45
N ASP A 204 -3.10 -29.82 -15.57
CA ASP A 204 -3.46 -30.36 -16.87
C ASP A 204 -2.44 -31.45 -17.25
N LEU A 205 -2.78 -32.71 -16.89
CA LEU A 205 -1.94 -33.89 -17.18
C LEU A 205 -1.97 -34.27 -18.68
N GLU A 206 -2.79 -33.60 -19.49
CA GLU A 206 -2.85 -33.81 -20.94
C GLU A 206 -1.77 -33.02 -21.71
N LYS A 207 -0.94 -32.25 -21.05
CA LYS A 207 0.17 -31.56 -21.71
C LYS A 207 1.17 -32.57 -22.29
N PRO A 208 1.62 -32.39 -23.56
CA PRO A 208 2.42 -33.41 -24.31
C PRO A 208 3.70 -33.86 -23.60
N TYR A 209 4.29 -33.05 -22.73
CA TYR A 209 5.51 -33.41 -21.99
C TYR A 209 5.28 -34.30 -20.76
N TYR A 210 4.01 -34.58 -20.38
CA TYR A 210 3.68 -35.59 -19.37
C TYR A 210 3.28 -36.94 -19.97
N GLN A 211 3.19 -37.03 -21.32
CA GLN A 211 2.78 -38.22 -22.05
C GLN A 211 3.97 -38.95 -22.72
N ALA A 212 5.21 -38.49 -22.50
CA ALA A 212 6.42 -39.08 -23.06
C ALA A 212 7.03 -40.15 -22.14
#